data_b0acd72aca0f3d60e16c262efbd20545
#
_entry.id   b0acd72aca0f3d60e16c262efbd20545
#
_cell.length_a   1.000
_cell.length_b   1.000
_cell.length_c   1.000
_cell.angle_alpha   90.00
_cell.angle_beta   90.00
_cell.angle_gamma   90.00
#
_symmetry.space_group_name_H-M   'P 1'
#
loop_
_entity.id
_entity.type
_entity.pdbx_description
1 polymer ?
#
loop_
_entity_poly.entity_id
_entity_poly.type
_entity_poly.pdbx_seq_one_letter_code
_entity_poly.pdbx_strand_id
1 'polypeptide(L)'
;SILLNRLNIPVSERIETVKINLERWKWVPRDTADTMIQVNVAAFELEFVQNRKTIKRMPAIAGDTMHHTVMFYDELQQIVFSPFWNIPKSILVQEIWPDIRRDRRYLRRKHMEVLRGTKVIDPSKVRWSRYNANNFPYSIRQKPGNDNPLGGVKFLFPNPYSIYLHDTPNKTLFEKRIRSFSHGCIRIAEPFWLASYLLKDQEAWNATAIDSAMKCGQETIVNLSSPVPVHITYFTSWVDETGIVHFRDDVYGHDLRMRQAWK
;
A
#
# COMPACT_ATOMS: atom_id res chain seq x y z
N SER A 1 -6.80 22.19 21.61
CA SER A 1 -6.98 21.70 20.23
C SER A 1 -5.71 20.99 19.75
N ILE A 2 -5.82 20.07 18.80
CA ILE A 2 -4.67 19.34 18.23
C ILE A 2 -3.58 20.29 17.71
N LEU A 3 -3.99 21.43 17.13
CA LEU A 3 -3.06 22.44 16.64
C LEU A 3 -2.24 23.05 17.79
N LEU A 4 -2.87 23.42 18.89
CA LEU A 4 -2.18 23.97 20.06
C LEU A 4 -1.18 22.98 20.67
N ASN A 5 -1.55 21.71 20.77
CA ASN A 5 -0.62 20.67 21.25
C ASN A 5 0.62 20.55 20.35
N ARG A 6 0.46 20.66 19.04
CA ARG A 6 1.59 20.62 18.09
C ARG A 6 2.46 21.87 18.15
N LEU A 7 1.87 23.05 18.32
CA LEU A 7 2.62 24.30 18.47
C LEU A 7 3.43 24.33 19.78
N ASN A 8 2.93 23.66 20.82
CA ASN A 8 3.56 23.62 22.15
C ASN A 8 4.56 22.47 22.33
N ILE A 9 4.92 21.70 21.26
CA ILE A 9 5.99 20.71 21.38
C ILE A 9 7.31 21.43 21.66
N PRO A 10 8.02 21.10 22.76
CA PRO A 10 9.28 21.72 23.12
C PRO A 10 10.33 21.58 22.02
N VAL A 11 11.20 22.59 21.88
CA VAL A 11 12.30 22.56 20.90
C VAL A 11 13.22 21.35 21.15
N SER A 12 13.47 20.99 22.40
CA SER A 12 14.25 19.79 22.75
C SER A 12 13.66 18.51 22.17
N GLU A 13 12.34 18.33 22.18
CA GLU A 13 11.70 17.16 21.57
C GLU A 13 11.81 17.18 20.04
N ARG A 14 11.73 18.36 19.44
CA ARG A 14 11.95 18.51 18.00
C ARG A 14 13.38 18.15 17.61
N ILE A 15 14.38 18.58 18.38
CA ILE A 15 15.78 18.21 18.17
C ILE A 15 15.96 16.69 18.27
N GLU A 16 15.36 16.04 19.25
CA GLU A 16 15.40 14.57 19.36
C GLU A 16 14.74 13.88 18.17
N THR A 17 13.61 14.41 17.68
CA THR A 17 12.96 13.89 16.47
C THR A 17 13.89 14.03 15.25
N VAL A 18 14.58 15.15 15.10
CA VAL A 18 15.55 15.36 14.00
C VAL A 18 16.71 14.35 14.12
N LYS A 19 17.29 14.16 15.31
CA LYS A 19 18.38 13.18 15.53
C LYS A 19 17.95 11.76 15.13
N ILE A 20 16.74 11.33 15.50
CA ILE A 20 16.17 10.03 15.14
C ILE A 20 16.10 9.89 13.61
N ASN A 21 15.64 10.93 12.95
CA ASN A 21 15.48 10.88 11.48
C ASN A 21 16.82 10.96 10.75
N LEU A 22 17.82 11.66 11.29
CA LEU A 22 19.19 11.61 10.79
C LEU A 22 19.78 10.20 10.90
N GLU A 23 19.46 9.45 11.94
CA GLU A 23 19.85 8.05 12.04
C GLU A 23 19.16 7.20 10.97
N ARG A 24 17.84 7.38 10.76
CA ARG A 24 17.09 6.68 9.70
C ARG A 24 17.63 6.98 8.30
N TRP A 25 18.12 8.18 8.05
CA TRP A 25 18.75 8.54 6.78
C TRP A 25 19.96 7.66 6.45
N LYS A 26 20.68 7.15 7.45
CA LYS A 26 21.82 6.24 7.23
C LYS A 26 21.37 4.87 6.71
N TRP A 27 20.11 4.51 6.88
CA TRP A 27 19.53 3.23 6.40
C TRP A 27 19.04 3.31 4.96
N VAL A 28 18.91 4.52 4.41
CA VAL A 28 18.52 4.73 3.00
C VAL A 28 19.70 4.37 2.11
N PRO A 29 19.49 3.57 1.04
CA PRO A 29 20.53 3.32 0.06
C PRO A 29 21.11 4.63 -0.48
N ARG A 30 22.44 4.71 -0.57
CA ARG A 30 23.11 5.92 -1.05
C ARG A 30 23.09 6.07 -2.56
N ASP A 31 23.05 4.93 -3.25
CA ASP A 31 22.92 4.89 -4.71
C ASP A 31 21.45 5.09 -5.08
N THR A 32 21.05 6.36 -5.05
CA THR A 32 19.70 6.73 -5.48
C THR A 32 19.66 6.75 -7.00
N ALA A 33 18.84 5.90 -7.58
CA ALA A 33 18.54 5.96 -9.00
C ALA A 33 17.98 7.35 -9.36
N ASP A 34 18.23 7.80 -10.60
CA ASP A 34 17.68 9.07 -11.09
C ASP A 34 16.14 9.09 -11.07
N THR A 35 15.52 7.91 -11.11
CA THR A 35 14.05 7.74 -11.06
C THR A 35 13.70 6.75 -9.96
N MET A 36 12.82 7.14 -9.04
CA MET A 36 12.34 6.28 -7.94
C MET A 36 10.96 6.67 -7.44
N ILE A 37 10.29 5.72 -6.80
CA ILE A 37 9.09 5.95 -6.01
C ILE A 37 9.50 5.96 -4.53
N GLN A 38 9.21 7.03 -3.82
CA GLN A 38 9.40 7.11 -2.39
C GLN A 38 8.05 7.21 -1.68
N VAL A 39 7.81 6.33 -0.71
CA VAL A 39 6.64 6.40 0.16
C VAL A 39 7.10 6.72 1.57
N ASN A 40 6.74 7.88 2.09
CA ASN A 40 6.94 8.20 3.49
C ASN A 40 5.67 7.85 4.28
N VAL A 41 5.71 6.72 4.97
CA VAL A 41 4.57 6.19 5.72
C VAL A 41 4.08 7.15 6.81
N ALA A 42 5.00 7.80 7.56
CA ALA A 42 4.62 8.78 8.60
C ALA A 42 3.97 10.05 8.02
N ALA A 43 4.29 10.41 6.78
CA ALA A 43 3.67 11.52 6.07
C ALA A 43 2.37 11.11 5.35
N PHE A 44 2.14 9.82 5.14
CA PHE A 44 1.06 9.30 4.29
C PHE A 44 1.13 9.88 2.87
N GLU A 45 2.32 9.92 2.30
CA GLU A 45 2.58 10.48 0.99
C GLU A 45 3.45 9.55 0.14
N LEU A 46 3.13 9.52 -1.15
CA LEU A 46 3.98 8.96 -2.18
C LEU A 46 4.53 10.10 -3.03
N GLU A 47 5.84 10.08 -3.25
CA GLU A 47 6.53 10.95 -4.19
C GLU A 47 7.12 10.11 -5.33
N PHE A 48 6.93 10.58 -6.55
CA PHE A 48 7.65 10.09 -7.70
C PHE A 48 8.77 11.07 -8.02
N VAL A 49 9.99 10.60 -7.92
CA VAL A 49 11.20 11.40 -8.10
C VAL A 49 11.84 11.05 -9.44
N GLN A 50 12.23 12.06 -10.22
CA GLN A 50 13.02 11.88 -11.43
C GLN A 50 14.10 12.95 -11.49
N ASN A 51 15.34 12.56 -11.84
CA ASN A 51 16.50 13.45 -11.87
C ASN A 51 16.66 14.23 -10.55
N ARG A 52 16.44 13.56 -9.42
CA ARG A 52 16.49 14.11 -8.06
C ARG A 52 15.45 15.21 -7.77
N LYS A 53 14.41 15.33 -8.59
CA LYS A 53 13.31 16.28 -8.38
C LYS A 53 12.00 15.53 -8.21
N THR A 54 11.20 15.93 -7.25
CA THR A 54 9.85 15.42 -7.09
C THR A 54 8.97 15.95 -8.21
N ILE A 55 8.60 15.09 -9.15
CA ILE A 55 7.72 15.46 -10.28
C ILE A 55 6.24 15.21 -9.98
N LYS A 56 5.96 14.38 -9.00
CA LYS A 56 4.59 14.14 -8.53
C LYS A 56 4.59 13.78 -7.05
N ARG A 57 3.67 14.38 -6.32
CA ARG A 57 3.35 14.03 -4.93
C ARG A 57 1.86 13.71 -4.84
N MET A 58 1.51 12.63 -4.14
CA MET A 58 0.13 12.23 -3.94
C MET A 58 -0.10 11.63 -2.56
N PRO A 59 -1.33 11.74 -2.00
CA PRO A 59 -1.69 11.07 -0.77
C PRO A 59 -1.59 9.55 -0.88
N ALA A 60 -1.13 8.92 0.21
CA ALA A 60 -1.11 7.48 0.38
C ALA A 60 -1.83 7.08 1.68
N ILE A 61 -2.35 5.84 1.73
CA ILE A 61 -2.92 5.22 2.92
C ILE A 61 -2.02 4.04 3.25
N ALA A 62 -1.50 4.02 4.47
CA ALA A 62 -0.60 2.96 4.96
C ALA A 62 -1.33 2.02 5.95
N GLY A 63 -0.63 1.02 6.43
CA GLY A 63 -1.10 0.07 7.43
C GLY A 63 -1.57 0.74 8.73
N ASP A 64 -2.48 0.09 9.42
CA ASP A 64 -2.92 0.52 10.74
C ASP A 64 -1.88 0.19 11.83
N THR A 65 -2.20 0.51 13.10
CA THR A 65 -1.30 0.27 14.23
C THR A 65 -1.17 -1.20 14.63
N MET A 66 -1.97 -2.08 14.06
CA MET A 66 -1.88 -3.54 14.24
C MET A 66 -1.18 -4.22 13.05
N HIS A 67 -1.21 -3.58 11.88
CA HIS A 67 -0.67 -4.11 10.62
C HIS A 67 0.23 -3.05 9.97
N HIS A 68 1.39 -2.80 10.57
CA HIS A 68 2.31 -1.77 10.10
C HIS A 68 2.75 -2.00 8.66
N THR A 69 2.82 -0.93 7.88
CA THR A 69 3.63 -0.93 6.66
C THR A 69 5.11 -0.93 7.06
N VAL A 70 5.83 -1.98 6.69
CA VAL A 70 7.25 -2.15 7.01
C VAL A 70 8.11 -1.26 6.11
N MET A 71 9.22 -0.75 6.64
CA MET A 71 10.24 -0.02 5.86
C MET A 71 11.14 -1.02 5.13
N PHE A 72 11.29 -0.86 3.82
CA PHE A 72 12.20 -1.65 2.98
C PHE A 72 12.41 -0.98 1.62
N TYR A 73 13.30 -1.55 0.82
CA TYR A 73 13.65 -1.11 -0.52
C TYR A 73 13.49 -2.28 -1.47
N ASP A 74 12.92 -2.03 -2.64
CA ASP A 74 12.72 -3.02 -3.69
C ASP A 74 12.54 -2.33 -5.04
N GLU A 75 12.25 -3.09 -6.10
CA GLU A 75 12.04 -2.58 -7.45
C GLU A 75 10.66 -2.97 -7.98
N LEU A 76 9.87 -1.98 -8.40
CA LEU A 76 8.60 -2.18 -9.07
C LEU A 76 8.84 -2.76 -10.47
N GLN A 77 8.28 -3.94 -10.72
CA GLN A 77 8.53 -4.71 -11.93
C GLN A 77 7.26 -4.91 -12.77
N GLN A 78 6.08 -4.91 -12.14
CA GLN A 78 4.83 -5.27 -12.81
C GLN A 78 3.69 -4.33 -12.41
N ILE A 79 2.83 -4.05 -13.38
CA ILE A 79 1.52 -3.43 -13.19
C ILE A 79 0.47 -4.48 -13.50
N VAL A 80 -0.52 -4.63 -12.63
CA VAL A 80 -1.63 -5.56 -12.83
C VAL A 80 -2.93 -4.76 -12.87
N PHE A 81 -3.54 -4.67 -14.02
CA PHE A 81 -4.84 -4.03 -14.24
C PHE A 81 -5.97 -5.00 -13.93
N SER A 82 -7.12 -4.46 -13.47
CA SER A 82 -8.28 -5.23 -13.04
C SER A 82 -7.90 -6.46 -12.21
N PRO A 83 -7.18 -6.27 -11.06
CA PRO A 83 -6.56 -7.36 -10.33
C PRO A 83 -7.57 -8.24 -9.59
N PHE A 84 -7.32 -9.55 -9.55
CA PHE A 84 -7.89 -10.35 -8.48
C PHE A 84 -7.30 -9.96 -7.12
N TRP A 85 -8.13 -9.90 -6.11
CA TRP A 85 -7.67 -9.78 -4.73
C TRP A 85 -7.57 -11.18 -4.09
N ASN A 86 -6.37 -11.73 -4.06
CA ASN A 86 -6.10 -12.96 -3.32
C ASN A 86 -6.12 -12.62 -1.83
N ILE A 87 -7.07 -13.20 -1.09
CA ILE A 87 -7.30 -12.86 0.32
C ILE A 87 -6.22 -13.48 1.19
N PRO A 88 -5.41 -12.66 1.91
CA PRO A 88 -4.43 -13.16 2.86
C PRO A 88 -5.08 -13.99 3.97
N LYS A 89 -4.35 -14.99 4.49
CA LYS A 89 -4.88 -15.87 5.54
C LYS A 89 -5.29 -15.11 6.81
N SER A 90 -4.58 -14.05 7.17
CA SER A 90 -4.94 -13.19 8.31
C SER A 90 -6.32 -12.55 8.13
N ILE A 91 -6.58 -11.93 6.98
CA ILE A 91 -7.88 -11.31 6.65
C ILE A 91 -8.97 -12.38 6.54
N LEU A 92 -8.63 -13.54 5.93
CA LEU A 92 -9.58 -14.66 5.87
C LEU A 92 -10.04 -15.06 7.26
N VAL A 93 -9.10 -15.23 8.20
CA VAL A 93 -9.40 -15.68 9.57
C VAL A 93 -10.19 -14.65 10.36
N GLN A 94 -9.76 -13.39 10.29
CA GLN A 94 -10.26 -12.33 11.18
C GLN A 94 -11.56 -11.70 10.67
N GLU A 95 -11.73 -11.57 9.36
CA GLU A 95 -12.84 -10.81 8.78
C GLU A 95 -13.78 -11.69 7.94
N ILE A 96 -13.24 -12.42 6.97
CA ILE A 96 -14.06 -13.10 5.94
C ILE A 96 -14.72 -14.38 6.49
N TRP A 97 -14.01 -15.15 7.30
CA TRP A 97 -14.51 -16.41 7.84
C TRP A 97 -15.74 -16.25 8.74
N PRO A 98 -15.79 -15.28 9.68
CA PRO A 98 -17.00 -14.99 10.45
C PRO A 98 -18.19 -14.67 9.56
N ASP A 99 -18.00 -13.89 8.51
CA ASP A 99 -19.07 -13.50 7.58
C ASP A 99 -19.58 -14.69 6.74
N ILE A 100 -18.69 -15.56 6.24
CA ILE A 100 -19.08 -16.78 5.53
C ILE A 100 -19.93 -17.68 6.42
N ARG A 101 -19.60 -17.79 7.72
CA ARG A 101 -20.37 -18.60 8.67
C ARG A 101 -21.74 -18.02 8.97
N ARG A 102 -21.85 -16.70 8.97
CA ARG A 102 -23.12 -15.99 9.23
C ARG A 102 -24.03 -15.99 8.01
N ASP A 103 -23.47 -15.83 6.82
CA ASP A 103 -24.21 -15.74 5.57
C ASP A 103 -23.51 -16.54 4.45
N ARG A 104 -24.09 -17.70 4.09
CA ARG A 104 -23.58 -18.55 3.00
C ARG A 104 -23.61 -17.88 1.62
N ARG A 105 -24.38 -16.78 1.47
CA ARG A 105 -24.43 -16.00 0.21
C ARG A 105 -23.32 -14.94 0.16
N TYR A 106 -22.54 -14.77 1.24
CA TYR A 106 -21.50 -13.76 1.36
C TYR A 106 -20.52 -13.81 0.18
N LEU A 107 -19.97 -14.98 -0.13
CA LEU A 107 -19.00 -15.13 -1.25
C LEU A 107 -19.61 -14.69 -2.58
N ARG A 108 -20.85 -15.07 -2.87
CA ARG A 108 -21.54 -14.68 -4.11
C ARG A 108 -21.78 -13.16 -4.15
N ARG A 109 -22.27 -12.58 -3.05
CA ARG A 109 -22.55 -11.15 -2.95
C ARG A 109 -21.28 -10.30 -3.09
N LYS A 110 -20.14 -10.84 -2.61
CA LYS A 110 -18.84 -10.20 -2.70
C LYS A 110 -18.01 -10.61 -3.93
N HIS A 111 -18.62 -11.28 -4.89
CA HIS A 111 -17.95 -11.75 -6.11
C HIS A 111 -16.66 -12.54 -5.84
N MET A 112 -16.69 -13.39 -4.78
CA MET A 112 -15.54 -14.17 -4.37
C MET A 112 -15.59 -15.59 -4.91
N GLU A 113 -14.41 -16.14 -5.20
CA GLU A 113 -14.20 -17.52 -5.67
C GLU A 113 -13.42 -18.30 -4.64
N VAL A 114 -13.74 -19.60 -4.52
CA VAL A 114 -12.98 -20.56 -3.73
C VAL A 114 -12.08 -21.36 -4.67
N LEU A 115 -10.80 -21.50 -4.32
CA LEU A 115 -9.84 -22.23 -5.14
C LEU A 115 -9.22 -23.39 -4.36
N ARG A 116 -8.99 -24.50 -5.08
CA ARG A 116 -8.13 -25.62 -4.65
C ARG A 116 -6.91 -25.66 -5.57
N GLY A 117 -5.77 -25.15 -5.08
CA GLY A 117 -4.66 -24.80 -5.95
C GLY A 117 -5.08 -23.71 -6.93
N THR A 118 -4.96 -23.95 -8.23
CA THR A 118 -5.38 -23.02 -9.28
C THR A 118 -6.84 -23.20 -9.75
N LYS A 119 -7.48 -24.30 -9.34
CA LYS A 119 -8.83 -24.66 -9.82
C LYS A 119 -9.91 -23.99 -8.98
N VAL A 120 -10.79 -23.24 -9.65
CA VAL A 120 -12.02 -22.70 -9.03
C VAL A 120 -12.98 -23.84 -8.74
N ILE A 121 -13.52 -23.85 -7.54
CA ILE A 121 -14.52 -24.83 -7.09
C ILE A 121 -15.82 -24.14 -6.68
N ASP A 122 -16.92 -24.85 -6.88
CA ASP A 122 -18.23 -24.40 -6.45
C ASP A 122 -18.28 -24.33 -4.90
N PRO A 123 -18.53 -23.15 -4.31
CA PRO A 123 -18.64 -23.00 -2.86
C PRO A 123 -19.71 -23.88 -2.21
N SER A 124 -20.74 -24.29 -2.96
CA SER A 124 -21.80 -25.20 -2.46
C SER A 124 -21.29 -26.61 -2.19
N LYS A 125 -20.20 -27.04 -2.88
CA LYS A 125 -19.55 -28.34 -2.70
C LYS A 125 -18.58 -28.38 -1.51
N VAL A 126 -18.29 -27.22 -0.91
CA VAL A 126 -17.41 -27.10 0.26
C VAL A 126 -18.19 -27.45 1.52
N ARG A 127 -17.70 -28.44 2.27
CA ARG A 127 -18.30 -28.81 3.58
C ARG A 127 -17.81 -27.86 4.66
N TRP A 128 -18.31 -26.62 4.66
CA TRP A 128 -17.91 -25.50 5.53
C TRP A 128 -17.90 -25.87 7.02
N SER A 129 -18.83 -26.77 7.47
CA SER A 129 -18.91 -27.22 8.88
C SER A 129 -17.71 -28.07 9.34
N ARG A 130 -16.94 -28.64 8.40
CA ARG A 130 -15.73 -29.45 8.70
C ARG A 130 -14.47 -28.63 8.92
N TYR A 131 -14.52 -27.35 8.57
CA TYR A 131 -13.34 -26.49 8.59
C TYR A 131 -13.53 -25.32 9.55
N ASN A 132 -12.41 -24.82 10.01
CA ASN A 132 -12.27 -23.49 10.62
C ASN A 132 -11.25 -22.69 9.82
N ALA A 133 -11.09 -21.41 10.15
CA ALA A 133 -10.20 -20.53 9.42
C ALA A 133 -8.73 -21.00 9.40
N ASN A 134 -8.28 -21.80 10.41
CA ASN A 134 -6.90 -22.26 10.51
C ASN A 134 -6.62 -23.53 9.70
N ASN A 135 -7.63 -24.41 9.53
CA ASN A 135 -7.48 -25.67 8.82
C ASN A 135 -8.17 -25.70 7.45
N PHE A 136 -8.59 -24.54 6.93
CA PHE A 136 -9.25 -24.41 5.64
C PHE A 136 -8.23 -24.66 4.51
N PRO A 137 -8.43 -25.70 3.67
CA PRO A 137 -7.42 -26.14 2.70
C PRO A 137 -7.54 -25.41 1.34
N TYR A 138 -8.39 -24.41 1.26
CA TYR A 138 -8.66 -23.65 0.04
C TYR A 138 -8.19 -22.22 0.21
N SER A 139 -7.92 -21.54 -0.90
CA SER A 139 -7.77 -20.09 -0.94
C SER A 139 -9.08 -19.43 -1.41
N ILE A 140 -9.24 -18.16 -1.06
CA ILE A 140 -10.35 -17.34 -1.53
C ILE A 140 -9.76 -16.13 -2.23
N ARG A 141 -10.34 -15.76 -3.37
CA ARG A 141 -10.02 -14.51 -4.06
C ARG A 141 -11.29 -13.77 -4.45
N GLN A 142 -11.23 -12.45 -4.49
CA GLN A 142 -12.30 -11.62 -5.05
C GLN A 142 -11.98 -11.29 -6.51
N LYS A 143 -13.01 -11.35 -7.34
CA LYS A 143 -12.91 -10.96 -8.75
C LYS A 143 -12.63 -9.46 -8.92
N PRO A 144 -12.04 -9.03 -10.04
CA PRO A 144 -12.04 -7.64 -10.43
C PRO A 144 -13.43 -7.02 -10.41
N GLY A 145 -13.54 -5.75 -10.11
CA GLY A 145 -14.82 -5.03 -10.10
C GLY A 145 -14.82 -3.87 -9.11
N ASN A 146 -15.91 -3.10 -9.10
CA ASN A 146 -16.03 -1.87 -8.31
C ASN A 146 -15.95 -2.09 -6.80
N ASP A 147 -16.29 -3.30 -6.33
CA ASP A 147 -16.22 -3.66 -4.90
C ASP A 147 -14.87 -4.27 -4.49
N ASN A 148 -13.95 -4.45 -5.44
CA ASN A 148 -12.64 -5.00 -5.14
C ASN A 148 -11.80 -3.96 -4.39
N PRO A 149 -11.28 -4.26 -3.18
CA PRO A 149 -10.52 -3.30 -2.39
C PRO A 149 -9.20 -2.86 -3.04
N LEU A 150 -8.70 -3.59 -4.05
CA LEU A 150 -7.51 -3.22 -4.82
C LEU A 150 -7.82 -2.22 -5.93
N GLY A 151 -9.10 -1.87 -6.16
CA GLY A 151 -9.50 -0.98 -7.25
C GLY A 151 -9.14 -1.52 -8.63
N GLY A 152 -8.85 -0.63 -9.57
CA GLY A 152 -8.58 -0.96 -10.97
C GLY A 152 -7.14 -1.41 -11.27
N VAL A 153 -6.18 -1.19 -10.35
CA VAL A 153 -4.77 -1.48 -10.62
C VAL A 153 -3.95 -1.71 -9.34
N LYS A 154 -2.98 -2.62 -9.41
CA LYS A 154 -1.92 -2.79 -8.41
C LYS A 154 -0.54 -2.79 -9.06
N PHE A 155 0.46 -2.37 -8.30
CA PHE A 155 1.85 -2.23 -8.71
C PHE A 155 2.70 -3.16 -7.83
N LEU A 156 3.37 -4.12 -8.45
CA LEU A 156 4.06 -5.19 -7.75
C LEU A 156 5.57 -4.99 -7.75
N PHE A 157 6.14 -5.13 -6.59
CA PHE A 157 7.56 -5.29 -6.33
C PHE A 157 7.77 -6.50 -5.43
N PRO A 158 8.69 -7.43 -5.77
CA PRO A 158 8.92 -8.64 -4.99
C PRO A 158 9.43 -8.30 -3.60
N ASN A 159 8.78 -8.81 -2.55
CA ASN A 159 9.23 -8.61 -1.18
C ASN A 159 8.66 -9.69 -0.24
N PRO A 160 9.35 -10.01 0.89
CA PRO A 160 8.89 -11.03 1.82
C PRO A 160 7.66 -10.62 2.64
N TYR A 161 7.26 -9.34 2.60
CA TYR A 161 6.16 -8.79 3.39
C TYR A 161 4.82 -8.82 2.63
N SER A 162 4.83 -9.18 1.35
CA SER A 162 3.64 -9.13 0.47
C SER A 162 2.99 -7.74 0.41
N ILE A 163 3.80 -6.68 0.50
CA ILE A 163 3.37 -5.29 0.38
C ILE A 163 3.44 -4.86 -1.09
N TYR A 164 2.44 -4.13 -1.55
CA TYR A 164 2.38 -3.54 -2.88
C TYR A 164 1.62 -2.22 -2.86
N LEU A 165 1.77 -1.40 -3.92
CA LEU A 165 0.93 -0.22 -4.12
C LEU A 165 -0.33 -0.63 -4.87
N HIS A 166 -1.47 0.01 -4.57
CA HIS A 166 -2.70 -0.28 -5.30
C HIS A 166 -3.71 0.86 -5.25
N ASP A 167 -4.67 0.78 -6.13
CA ASP A 167 -5.87 1.60 -6.16
C ASP A 167 -6.83 1.24 -5.01
N THR A 168 -7.92 1.98 -4.88
CA THR A 168 -9.01 1.67 -3.95
C THR A 168 -10.31 2.34 -4.40
N PRO A 169 -11.46 1.69 -4.27
CA PRO A 169 -12.76 2.34 -4.50
C PRO A 169 -13.09 3.39 -3.42
N ASN A 170 -12.52 3.26 -2.22
CA ASN A 170 -12.79 4.18 -1.11
C ASN A 170 -11.84 5.39 -1.13
N LYS A 171 -12.12 6.34 -2.02
CA LYS A 171 -11.32 7.56 -2.22
C LYS A 171 -11.45 8.57 -1.09
N THR A 172 -12.57 8.57 -0.34
CA THR A 172 -12.81 9.55 0.75
C THR A 172 -11.82 9.41 1.92
N LEU A 173 -11.18 8.25 2.07
CA LEU A 173 -10.16 8.04 3.08
C LEU A 173 -8.90 8.89 2.84
N PHE A 174 -8.64 9.33 1.62
CA PHE A 174 -7.51 10.22 1.32
C PHE A 174 -7.68 11.63 1.89
N GLU A 175 -8.92 12.04 2.20
CA GLU A 175 -9.23 13.33 2.83
C GLU A 175 -8.90 13.35 4.33
N LYS A 176 -8.69 12.19 4.93
CA LYS A 176 -8.35 12.08 6.35
C LYS A 176 -6.92 12.53 6.59
N ARG A 177 -6.71 13.22 7.73
CA ARG A 177 -5.38 13.65 8.17
C ARG A 177 -4.46 12.49 8.53
N ILE A 178 -4.97 11.52 9.28
CA ILE A 178 -4.29 10.27 9.59
C ILE A 178 -4.85 9.22 8.62
N ARG A 179 -3.98 8.63 7.82
CA ARG A 179 -4.35 7.67 6.77
C ARG A 179 -3.75 6.29 7.03
N SER A 180 -3.95 5.80 8.23
CA SER A 180 -3.47 4.52 8.75
C SER A 180 -4.64 3.53 8.80
N PHE A 181 -5.04 2.95 7.64
CA PHE A 181 -6.28 2.19 7.50
C PHE A 181 -6.13 0.86 6.74
N SER A 182 -4.93 0.50 6.29
CA SER A 182 -4.73 -0.74 5.53
C SER A 182 -4.17 -1.86 6.42
N HIS A 183 -4.11 -3.06 5.85
CA HIS A 183 -3.44 -4.22 6.45
C HIS A 183 -1.96 -4.33 6.02
N GLY A 184 -1.29 -3.19 5.80
CA GLY A 184 0.12 -3.13 5.45
C GLY A 184 0.39 -2.69 4.00
N CYS A 185 -0.44 -3.07 3.03
CA CYS A 185 -0.34 -2.57 1.65
C CYS A 185 -0.65 -1.08 1.56
N ILE A 186 -0.19 -0.42 0.52
CA ILE A 186 -0.26 1.03 0.38
C ILE A 186 -1.25 1.39 -0.72
N ARG A 187 -2.33 2.11 -0.34
CA ARG A 187 -3.29 2.68 -1.31
C ARG A 187 -2.77 4.04 -1.76
N ILE A 188 -2.87 4.31 -3.06
CA ILE A 188 -2.43 5.59 -3.64
C ILE A 188 -3.59 6.35 -4.25
N ALA A 189 -3.55 7.68 -4.15
CA ALA A 189 -4.68 8.52 -4.56
C ALA A 189 -4.84 8.59 -6.08
N GLU A 190 -3.73 8.60 -6.83
CA GLU A 190 -3.71 8.79 -8.27
C GLU A 190 -3.04 7.63 -9.01
N PRO A 191 -3.60 6.40 -8.93
CA PRO A 191 -3.01 5.21 -9.54
C PRO A 191 -3.00 5.27 -11.07
N PHE A 192 -3.97 5.94 -11.69
CA PHE A 192 -4.02 6.16 -13.13
C PHE A 192 -2.80 6.97 -13.60
N TRP A 193 -2.46 8.05 -12.89
CA TRP A 193 -1.30 8.86 -13.20
C TRP A 193 -0.01 8.01 -13.11
N LEU A 194 0.14 7.23 -12.04
CA LEU A 194 1.32 6.39 -11.86
C LEU A 194 1.45 5.34 -12.97
N ALA A 195 0.37 4.66 -13.32
CA ALA A 195 0.36 3.69 -14.42
C ALA A 195 0.72 4.34 -15.76
N SER A 196 0.11 5.50 -16.06
CA SER A 196 0.37 6.25 -17.30
C SER A 196 1.83 6.71 -17.39
N TYR A 197 2.40 7.15 -16.29
CA TYR A 197 3.80 7.59 -16.27
C TYR A 197 4.78 6.42 -16.46
N LEU A 198 4.54 5.31 -15.76
CA LEU A 198 5.40 4.11 -15.84
C LEU A 198 5.35 3.43 -17.21
N LEU A 199 4.25 3.57 -17.94
CA LEU A 199 4.04 2.95 -19.25
C LEU A 199 4.17 3.94 -20.43
N LYS A 200 4.58 5.18 -20.19
CA LYS A 200 4.62 6.25 -21.21
C LYS A 200 5.42 5.92 -22.46
N ASP A 201 6.44 5.07 -22.32
CA ASP A 201 7.34 4.67 -23.39
C ASP A 201 6.88 3.35 -24.10
N GLN A 202 5.71 2.81 -23.72
CA GLN A 202 5.11 1.63 -24.32
C GLN A 202 3.89 2.05 -25.16
N GLU A 203 4.01 2.08 -26.48
CA GLU A 203 2.98 2.58 -27.42
C GLU A 203 1.58 1.96 -27.22
N ALA A 204 1.51 0.69 -26.82
CA ALA A 204 0.26 -0.01 -26.57
C ALA A 204 -0.52 0.55 -25.36
N TRP A 205 0.13 1.31 -24.47
CA TRP A 205 -0.42 1.75 -23.19
C TRP A 205 -0.67 3.26 -23.14
N ASN A 206 -1.44 3.78 -24.08
CA ASN A 206 -1.92 5.16 -23.99
C ASN A 206 -3.00 5.32 -22.89
N ALA A 207 -3.38 6.56 -22.60
CA ALA A 207 -4.33 6.88 -21.54
C ALA A 207 -5.68 6.13 -21.66
N THR A 208 -6.19 5.96 -22.89
CA THR A 208 -7.45 5.25 -23.15
C THR A 208 -7.31 3.76 -22.88
N ALA A 209 -6.19 3.14 -23.29
CA ALA A 209 -5.91 1.72 -23.05
C ALA A 209 -5.78 1.43 -21.55
N ILE A 210 -5.08 2.30 -20.81
CA ILE A 210 -4.94 2.19 -19.34
C ILE A 210 -6.29 2.31 -18.65
N ASP A 211 -7.10 3.32 -18.98
CA ASP A 211 -8.43 3.51 -18.39
C ASP A 211 -9.34 2.30 -18.68
N SER A 212 -9.33 1.81 -19.92
CA SER A 212 -10.06 0.61 -20.31
C SER A 212 -9.59 -0.62 -19.51
N ALA A 213 -8.28 -0.85 -19.40
CA ALA A 213 -7.73 -1.99 -18.66
C ALA A 213 -8.04 -1.94 -17.16
N MET A 214 -8.10 -0.77 -16.57
CA MET A 214 -8.49 -0.58 -15.17
C MET A 214 -9.97 -0.93 -14.90
N LYS A 215 -10.83 -0.89 -15.93
CA LYS A 215 -12.29 -1.04 -15.81
C LYS A 215 -12.84 -2.32 -16.46
N CYS A 216 -12.08 -2.99 -17.30
CA CYS A 216 -12.57 -4.11 -18.13
C CYS A 216 -12.96 -5.36 -17.32
N GLY A 217 -12.54 -5.48 -16.06
CA GLY A 217 -12.83 -6.65 -15.23
C GLY A 217 -12.05 -7.92 -15.60
N GLN A 218 -11.07 -7.79 -16.49
CA GLN A 218 -10.17 -8.88 -16.88
C GLN A 218 -8.75 -8.57 -16.44
N GLU A 219 -8.19 -9.43 -15.57
CA GLU A 219 -6.84 -9.22 -15.06
C GLU A 219 -5.83 -9.23 -16.19
N THR A 220 -5.03 -8.17 -16.28
CA THR A 220 -3.98 -8.01 -17.29
C THR A 220 -2.68 -7.64 -16.58
N ILE A 221 -1.62 -8.42 -16.82
CA ILE A 221 -0.30 -8.21 -16.23
C ILE A 221 0.60 -7.57 -17.29
N VAL A 222 1.22 -6.45 -16.91
CA VAL A 222 2.17 -5.71 -17.75
C VAL A 222 3.51 -5.63 -17.03
N ASN A 223 4.56 -6.14 -17.66
CA ASN A 223 5.91 -5.97 -17.16
C ASN A 223 6.44 -4.59 -17.56
N LEU A 224 7.15 -3.93 -16.65
CA LEU A 224 7.87 -2.71 -16.97
C LEU A 224 9.09 -3.04 -17.84
N SER A 225 9.41 -2.14 -18.76
CA SER A 225 10.62 -2.24 -19.59
C SER A 225 11.90 -2.14 -18.75
N SER A 226 11.84 -1.37 -17.66
CA SER A 226 12.90 -1.25 -16.66
C SER A 226 12.26 -1.21 -15.28
N PRO A 227 12.79 -1.96 -14.31
CA PRO A 227 12.34 -1.86 -12.92
C PRO A 227 12.53 -0.45 -12.37
N VAL A 228 11.63 -0.02 -11.49
CA VAL A 228 11.70 1.30 -10.84
C VAL A 228 11.88 1.12 -9.33
N PRO A 229 12.96 1.66 -8.74
CA PRO A 229 13.18 1.58 -7.30
C PRO A 229 12.01 2.12 -6.50
N VAL A 230 11.62 1.38 -5.45
CA VAL A 230 10.57 1.73 -4.50
C VAL A 230 11.17 1.76 -3.10
N HIS A 231 11.14 2.91 -2.48
CA HIS A 231 11.61 3.14 -1.12
C HIS A 231 10.41 3.34 -0.19
N ILE A 232 10.17 2.39 0.69
CA ILE A 232 9.17 2.52 1.77
C ILE A 232 9.91 2.98 3.01
N THR A 233 9.69 4.23 3.41
CA THR A 233 10.39 4.92 4.47
C THR A 233 9.45 5.37 5.59
N TYR A 234 10.01 5.77 6.73
CA TYR A 234 9.27 6.31 7.86
C TYR A 234 10.00 7.50 8.44
N PHE A 235 9.83 8.66 7.81
CA PHE A 235 10.43 9.92 8.29
C PHE A 235 9.36 10.78 8.99
N THR A 236 9.55 10.99 10.27
CA THR A 236 8.74 11.90 11.09
C THR A 236 9.27 13.33 11.05
N SER A 237 10.51 13.53 10.54
CA SER A 237 11.07 14.84 10.23
C SER A 237 11.99 14.76 9.01
N TRP A 238 11.89 15.76 8.12
CA TRP A 238 12.77 15.93 6.96
C TRP A 238 12.79 17.39 6.52
N VAL A 239 13.73 17.74 5.68
CA VAL A 239 13.82 19.05 5.03
C VAL A 239 13.37 18.89 3.59
N ASP A 240 12.50 19.77 3.11
CA ASP A 240 12.07 19.78 1.72
C ASP A 240 13.03 20.57 0.81
N GLU A 241 12.73 20.61 -0.50
CA GLU A 241 13.53 21.28 -1.53
C GLU A 241 13.68 22.79 -1.29
N THR A 242 12.77 23.41 -0.50
CA THR A 242 12.79 24.83 -0.15
C THR A 242 13.53 25.13 1.14
N GLY A 243 14.05 24.10 1.82
CA GLY A 243 14.75 24.22 3.10
C GLY A 243 13.82 24.25 4.32
N ILE A 244 12.52 23.98 4.14
CA ILE A 244 11.56 23.95 5.24
C ILE A 244 11.64 22.59 5.96
N VAL A 245 11.72 22.64 7.28
CA VAL A 245 11.71 21.43 8.13
C VAL A 245 10.27 21.00 8.38
N HIS A 246 9.96 19.79 7.98
CA HIS A 246 8.67 19.14 8.23
C HIS A 246 8.71 18.25 9.45
N PHE A 247 7.58 18.18 10.17
CA PHE A 247 7.37 17.24 11.27
C PHE A 247 6.03 16.52 11.07
N ARG A 248 6.00 15.21 11.38
CA ARG A 248 4.81 14.37 11.35
C ARG A 248 4.65 13.61 12.67
N ASP A 249 3.44 13.14 12.91
CA ASP A 249 3.14 12.32 14.08
C ASP A 249 3.82 10.95 13.96
N ASP A 250 4.34 10.43 15.05
CA ASP A 250 4.90 9.07 15.14
C ASP A 250 3.77 8.04 15.30
N VAL A 251 3.04 7.80 14.20
CA VAL A 251 1.81 6.98 14.21
C VAL A 251 2.02 5.52 14.61
N TYR A 252 3.24 5.00 14.47
CA TYR A 252 3.61 3.63 14.85
C TYR A 252 4.45 3.54 16.14
N GLY A 253 4.79 4.66 16.77
CA GLY A 253 5.63 4.69 17.96
C GLY A 253 7.09 4.30 17.71
N HIS A 254 7.57 4.44 16.46
CA HIS A 254 8.96 4.11 16.12
C HIS A 254 9.97 5.09 16.72
N ASP A 255 9.65 6.39 16.78
CA ASP A 255 10.49 7.39 17.43
C ASP A 255 10.61 7.14 18.94
N LEU A 256 9.48 6.79 19.56
CA LEU A 256 9.46 6.48 20.99
C LEU A 256 10.37 5.30 21.31
N ARG A 257 10.30 4.22 20.50
CA ARG A 257 11.16 3.03 20.69
C ARG A 257 12.64 3.36 20.50
N MET A 258 13.00 4.16 19.49
CA MET A 258 14.38 4.57 19.28
C MET A 258 14.92 5.42 20.43
N ARG A 259 14.14 6.37 20.95
CA ARG A 259 14.51 7.17 22.14
C ARG A 259 14.76 6.30 23.36
N GLN A 260 13.96 5.24 23.54
CA GLN A 260 14.14 4.30 24.67
C GLN A 260 15.42 3.46 24.53
N ALA A 261 15.78 3.09 23.30
CA ALA A 261 16.99 2.32 23.02
C ALA A 261 18.28 3.14 23.14
N TRP A 262 18.22 4.47 23.08
CA TRP A 262 19.39 5.36 23.21
C TRP A 262 19.66 5.81 24.65
N LYS A 263 18.78 5.48 25.59
CA LYS A 263 18.98 5.70 27.05
C LYS A 263 19.69 4.53 27.68
#